data_fc7d59ebbf6b0086be94ad57801b50a5
#
_entry.id   fc7d59ebbf6b0086be94ad57801b50a5
#
_cell.length_a   1.000
_cell.length_b   1.000
_cell.length_c   1.000
_cell.angle_alpha   90.00
_cell.angle_beta   90.00
_cell.angle_gamma   90.00
#
_symmetry.space_group_name_H-M   'P 1'
#
loop_
_entity.id
_entity.type
_entity.pdbx_description
1 polymer ?
#
loop_
_entity_poly.entity_id
_entity_poly.type
_entity_poly.pdbx_seq_one_letter_code
_entity_poly.pdbx_strand_id
1 'polypeptide(L)'
;PDLEKIVTRSRGVAETMSKGVAFLLGKNNIDLIPGFGRLTAPGKLDVDGTEYEADHIVLATGARPREMAFMPIDGERVISSRQALTLAKLPETMIVVGSGAIGSEFAWFYAALGVKVTVVEYMPRMMPLEDEEVSKTMERAFRKLRAAVLTSTTVKSVRVNTEGRCEVEIEGKKGAETLTADIVLSAVGIKSNIENIGLEELGVAVERDKVVVD
;
A
#
# COMPACT_ATOMS: atom_id res chain seq x y z
N PRO A 1 2.60 -6.83 23.71
CA PRO A 1 3.70 -6.55 22.78
C PRO A 1 4.07 -5.07 22.83
N ASP A 2 5.34 -4.77 22.59
CA ASP A 2 5.90 -3.42 22.60
C ASP A 2 6.05 -2.93 21.16
N LEU A 3 5.07 -2.15 20.70
CA LEU A 3 5.02 -1.66 19.30
C LEU A 3 6.22 -0.75 18.99
N GLU A 4 6.63 0.10 19.92
CA GLU A 4 7.74 1.03 19.72
C GLU A 4 9.04 0.28 19.40
N LYS A 5 9.33 -0.79 20.15
CA LYS A 5 10.50 -1.64 19.87
C LYS A 5 10.40 -2.36 18.53
N ILE A 6 9.21 -2.82 18.15
CA ILE A 6 8.99 -3.47 16.86
C ILE A 6 9.23 -2.49 15.71
N VAL A 7 8.65 -1.29 15.80
CA VAL A 7 8.83 -0.23 14.80
C VAL A 7 10.29 0.21 14.72
N THR A 8 10.93 0.48 15.84
CA THR A 8 12.35 0.87 15.91
C THR A 8 13.25 -0.18 15.27
N ARG A 9 13.04 -1.46 15.58
CA ARG A 9 13.80 -2.55 14.95
C ARG A 9 13.57 -2.60 13.44
N SER A 10 12.30 -2.50 13.01
CA SER A 10 11.94 -2.51 11.59
C SER A 10 12.63 -1.37 10.83
N ARG A 11 12.63 -0.15 11.38
CA ARG A 11 13.29 1.00 10.75
C ARG A 11 14.80 0.86 10.72
N GLY A 12 15.40 0.35 11.79
CA GLY A 12 16.84 0.06 11.82
C GLY A 12 17.28 -0.97 10.79
N VAL A 13 16.47 -2.02 10.55
CA VAL A 13 16.72 -2.99 9.47
C VAL A 13 16.63 -2.32 8.10
N ALA A 14 15.58 -1.53 7.86
CA ALA A 14 15.41 -0.82 6.58
C ALA A 14 16.58 0.15 6.31
N GLU A 15 17.05 0.89 7.32
CA GLU A 15 18.20 1.78 7.21
C GLU A 15 19.49 1.00 6.89
N THR A 16 19.71 -0.13 7.54
CA THR A 16 20.87 -0.99 7.28
C THR A 16 20.87 -1.49 5.84
N MET A 17 19.71 -1.93 5.34
CA MET A 17 19.58 -2.36 3.94
C MET A 17 19.84 -1.23 2.96
N SER A 18 19.31 -0.03 3.20
CA SER A 18 19.56 1.15 2.35
C SER A 18 21.02 1.55 2.30
N LYS A 19 21.71 1.54 3.46
CA LYS A 19 23.16 1.78 3.52
C LYS A 19 23.97 0.71 2.77
N GLY A 20 23.52 -0.55 2.84
CA GLY A 20 24.11 -1.66 2.10
C GLY A 20 24.02 -1.47 0.59
N VAL A 21 22.83 -1.03 0.09
CA VAL A 21 22.66 -0.72 -1.34
C VAL A 21 23.56 0.44 -1.75
N ALA A 22 23.59 1.54 -1.01
CA ALA A 22 24.47 2.67 -1.31
C ALA A 22 25.96 2.27 -1.35
N PHE A 23 26.39 1.42 -0.41
CA PHE A 23 27.76 0.87 -0.42
C PHE A 23 28.04 0.05 -1.68
N LEU A 24 27.11 -0.81 -2.12
CA LEU A 24 27.26 -1.63 -3.32
C LEU A 24 27.32 -0.79 -4.60
N LEU A 25 26.52 0.27 -4.71
CA LEU A 25 26.59 1.21 -5.82
C LEU A 25 27.99 1.85 -5.90
N GLY A 26 28.47 2.43 -4.82
CA GLY A 26 29.81 3.03 -4.76
C GLY A 26 30.93 2.02 -5.03
N LYS A 27 30.86 0.80 -4.47
CA LYS A 27 31.85 -0.27 -4.71
C LYS A 27 31.92 -0.68 -6.17
N ASN A 28 30.84 -0.61 -6.91
CA ASN A 28 30.78 -0.99 -8.33
C ASN A 28 30.91 0.21 -9.28
N ASN A 29 31.28 1.39 -8.79
CA ASN A 29 31.43 2.63 -9.56
C ASN A 29 30.13 2.98 -10.32
N ILE A 30 28.97 2.81 -9.66
CA ILE A 30 27.67 3.20 -10.19
C ILE A 30 27.31 4.56 -9.61
N ASP A 31 27.14 5.55 -10.47
CA ASP A 31 26.75 6.89 -10.06
C ASP A 31 25.31 6.93 -9.58
N LEU A 32 25.08 7.47 -8.40
CA LEU A 32 23.77 7.78 -7.87
C LEU A 32 23.47 9.26 -8.09
N ILE A 33 22.51 9.55 -8.96
CA ILE A 33 22.09 10.91 -9.30
C ILE A 33 20.76 11.18 -8.59
N PRO A 34 20.75 11.94 -7.49
CA PRO A 34 19.51 12.30 -6.82
C PRO A 34 18.73 13.34 -7.64
N GLY A 35 17.41 13.22 -7.72
CA GLY A 35 16.57 14.17 -8.41
C GLY A 35 15.34 13.54 -9.04
N PHE A 36 14.54 14.36 -9.72
CA PHE A 36 13.38 13.92 -10.49
C PHE A 36 13.77 13.68 -11.94
N GLY A 37 13.80 12.40 -12.33
CA GLY A 37 14.14 11.99 -13.70
C GLY A 37 12.94 12.06 -14.65
N ARG A 38 13.12 12.69 -15.83
CA ARG A 38 12.14 12.76 -16.90
C ARG A 38 12.78 12.42 -18.24
N LEU A 39 12.14 11.53 -18.99
CA LEU A 39 12.55 11.25 -20.37
C LEU A 39 12.26 12.45 -21.27
N THR A 40 13.24 12.87 -22.06
CA THR A 40 13.13 14.01 -23.00
C THR A 40 13.19 13.59 -24.46
N ALA A 41 13.90 12.49 -24.75
CA ALA A 41 13.99 11.86 -26.05
C ALA A 41 14.37 10.37 -25.89
N PRO A 42 14.33 9.55 -26.94
CA PRO A 42 14.93 8.21 -26.92
C PRO A 42 16.40 8.28 -26.49
N GLY A 43 16.76 7.54 -25.44
CA GLY A 43 18.12 7.55 -24.87
C GLY A 43 18.49 8.78 -24.04
N LYS A 44 17.56 9.70 -23.80
CA LYS A 44 17.82 10.95 -23.06
C LYS A 44 16.93 11.08 -21.82
N LEU A 45 17.57 11.48 -20.73
CA LEU A 45 16.95 11.71 -19.43
C LEU A 45 17.37 13.06 -18.89
N ASP A 46 16.43 13.90 -18.53
CA ASP A 46 16.68 15.11 -17.73
C ASP A 46 16.49 14.78 -16.23
N VAL A 47 17.44 15.23 -15.41
CA VAL A 47 17.31 15.17 -13.96
C VAL A 47 17.53 16.59 -13.42
N ASP A 48 16.44 17.22 -12.99
CA ASP A 48 16.45 18.57 -12.42
C ASP A 48 17.21 19.61 -13.27
N GLY A 49 17.05 19.54 -14.60
CA GLY A 49 17.67 20.47 -15.57
C GLY A 49 19.04 20.04 -16.10
N THR A 50 19.53 18.86 -15.73
CA THR A 50 20.75 18.28 -16.28
C THR A 50 20.40 17.11 -17.19
N GLU A 51 20.80 17.17 -18.46
CA GLU A 51 20.60 16.09 -19.43
C GLU A 51 21.65 14.99 -19.28
N TYR A 52 21.20 13.74 -19.30
CA TYR A 52 22.00 12.53 -19.33
C TYR A 52 21.63 11.69 -20.56
N GLU A 53 22.59 11.00 -21.12
CA GLU A 53 22.39 10.09 -22.25
C GLU A 53 22.76 8.66 -21.86
N ALA A 54 21.98 7.69 -22.33
CA ALA A 54 22.23 6.27 -22.12
C ALA A 54 21.70 5.43 -23.28
N ASP A 55 22.42 4.36 -23.63
CA ASP A 55 21.99 3.40 -24.66
C ASP A 55 20.72 2.66 -24.24
N HIS A 56 20.55 2.43 -22.93
CA HIS A 56 19.39 1.74 -22.36
C HIS A 56 18.92 2.46 -21.09
N ILE A 57 17.61 2.68 -20.99
CA ILE A 57 16.97 3.28 -19.82
C ILE A 57 15.98 2.30 -19.24
N VAL A 58 16.10 1.97 -17.95
CA VAL A 58 15.17 1.13 -17.20
C VAL A 58 14.28 2.01 -16.34
N LEU A 59 12.96 1.94 -16.57
CA LEU A 59 11.97 2.63 -15.75
C LEU A 59 11.57 1.75 -14.56
N ALA A 60 12.03 2.12 -13.37
CA ALA A 60 11.75 1.42 -12.11
C ALA A 60 11.22 2.40 -11.06
N THR A 61 10.24 3.23 -11.45
CA THR A 61 9.72 4.38 -10.71
C THR A 61 8.83 4.01 -9.50
N GLY A 62 8.55 2.72 -9.35
CA GLY A 62 7.76 2.20 -8.23
C GLY A 62 6.28 2.56 -8.30
N ALA A 63 5.63 2.50 -7.15
CA ALA A 63 4.20 2.74 -7.00
C ALA A 63 3.89 3.38 -5.64
N ARG A 64 2.66 3.89 -5.51
CA ARG A 64 2.13 4.46 -4.28
C ARG A 64 0.76 3.87 -3.96
N PRO A 65 0.28 3.95 -2.71
CA PRO A 65 -1.08 3.57 -2.37
C PRO A 65 -2.10 4.28 -3.25
N ARG A 66 -3.11 3.55 -3.70
CA ARG A 66 -4.23 4.12 -4.47
C ARG A 66 -5.14 4.89 -3.54
N GLU A 67 -5.46 6.11 -3.91
CA GLU A 67 -6.44 6.94 -3.23
C GLU A 67 -7.83 6.74 -3.83
N MET A 68 -8.84 6.70 -2.97
CA MET A 68 -10.24 6.54 -3.36
C MET A 68 -11.06 7.68 -2.78
N ALA A 69 -11.90 8.31 -3.61
CA ALA A 69 -12.70 9.46 -3.19
C ALA A 69 -13.65 9.16 -2.01
N PHE A 70 -14.12 7.93 -1.88
CA PHE A 70 -14.98 7.50 -0.79
C PHE A 70 -14.23 7.21 0.53
N MET A 71 -12.88 7.19 0.48
CA MET A 71 -11.99 6.87 1.61
C MET A 71 -10.71 7.71 1.49
N PRO A 72 -10.77 9.03 1.69
CA PRO A 72 -9.59 9.88 1.62
C PRO A 72 -8.62 9.55 2.76
N ILE A 73 -7.34 9.41 2.41
CA ILE A 73 -6.27 9.13 3.36
C ILE A 73 -5.86 10.44 4.02
N ASP A 74 -6.07 10.55 5.35
CA ASP A 74 -5.67 11.71 6.16
C ASP A 74 -4.30 11.51 6.83
N GLY A 75 -3.79 10.28 6.85
CA GLY A 75 -2.51 9.91 7.47
C GLY A 75 -2.57 9.70 8.98
N GLU A 76 -3.71 9.93 9.62
CA GLU A 76 -3.91 9.82 11.07
C GLU A 76 -4.94 8.75 11.45
N ARG A 77 -6.16 8.84 10.90
CA ARG A 77 -7.28 7.92 11.15
C ARG A 77 -7.54 7.01 9.97
N VAL A 78 -7.51 7.56 8.79
CA VAL A 78 -7.55 6.80 7.53
C VAL A 78 -6.13 6.78 6.96
N ILE A 79 -5.48 5.64 7.05
CA ILE A 79 -4.05 5.49 6.77
C ILE A 79 -3.79 4.58 5.56
N SER A 80 -2.62 4.72 4.97
CA SER A 80 -2.08 3.77 4.01
C SER A 80 -1.08 2.80 4.66
N SER A 81 -0.55 1.87 3.87
CA SER A 81 0.54 0.97 4.28
C SER A 81 1.78 1.73 4.79
N ARG A 82 2.01 2.96 4.31
CA ARG A 82 3.16 3.78 4.76
C ARG A 82 3.05 4.13 6.23
N GLN A 83 1.91 4.66 6.67
CA GLN A 83 1.68 5.00 8.08
C GLN A 83 1.53 3.73 8.94
N ALA A 84 0.92 2.67 8.38
CA ALA A 84 0.78 1.40 9.09
C ALA A 84 2.13 0.77 9.50
N LEU A 85 3.22 1.05 8.77
CA LEU A 85 4.58 0.61 9.14
C LEU A 85 5.15 1.33 10.37
N THR A 86 4.58 2.47 10.77
CA THR A 86 5.19 3.37 11.76
C THR A 86 4.19 3.94 12.75
N LEU A 87 3.06 3.27 13.01
CA LEU A 87 2.11 3.72 14.03
C LEU A 87 2.80 3.87 15.38
N ALA A 88 2.55 5.00 16.03
CA ALA A 88 3.11 5.29 17.36
C ALA A 88 2.46 4.48 18.48
N LYS A 89 1.18 4.08 18.29
CA LYS A 89 0.40 3.33 19.27
C LYS A 89 -0.44 2.26 18.59
N LEU A 90 -0.63 1.13 19.28
CA LEU A 90 -1.60 0.13 18.86
C LEU A 90 -3.02 0.69 19.03
N PRO A 91 -3.85 0.68 17.97
CA PRO A 91 -5.27 0.95 18.13
C PRO A 91 -5.95 -0.22 18.84
N GLU A 92 -7.10 -0.01 19.44
CA GLU A 92 -7.94 -1.11 19.96
C GLU A 92 -8.65 -1.84 18.82
N THR A 93 -9.09 -1.06 17.82
CA THR A 93 -9.85 -1.54 16.67
C THR A 93 -9.28 -1.01 15.36
N MET A 94 -9.23 -1.87 14.34
CA MET A 94 -8.80 -1.52 13.00
C MET A 94 -9.70 -2.16 11.93
N ILE A 95 -10.12 -1.36 10.96
CA ILE A 95 -10.74 -1.87 9.75
C ILE A 95 -9.71 -1.82 8.62
N VAL A 96 -9.49 -2.94 7.94
CA VAL A 96 -8.62 -3.04 6.76
C VAL A 96 -9.50 -3.19 5.54
N VAL A 97 -9.42 -2.23 4.63
CA VAL A 97 -10.19 -2.23 3.38
C VAL A 97 -9.31 -2.78 2.25
N GLY A 98 -9.70 -3.95 1.75
CA GLY A 98 -8.96 -4.75 0.78
C GLY A 98 -8.15 -5.88 1.45
N SER A 99 -8.23 -7.07 0.88
CA SER A 99 -7.58 -8.30 1.37
C SER A 99 -6.53 -8.86 0.39
N GLY A 100 -5.96 -8.03 -0.47
CA GLY A 100 -4.76 -8.38 -1.23
C GLY A 100 -3.55 -8.58 -0.30
N ALA A 101 -2.35 -8.80 -0.85
CA ALA A 101 -1.13 -9.05 -0.07
C ALA A 101 -0.91 -8.02 1.05
N ILE A 102 -0.93 -6.73 0.71
CA ILE A 102 -0.72 -5.63 1.68
C ILE A 102 -1.75 -5.68 2.81
N GLY A 103 -3.04 -5.74 2.47
CA GLY A 103 -4.12 -5.76 3.46
C GLY A 103 -4.06 -6.97 4.37
N SER A 104 -3.80 -8.15 3.81
CA SER A 104 -3.70 -9.40 4.57
C SER A 104 -2.50 -9.41 5.51
N GLU A 105 -1.33 -8.94 5.07
CA GLU A 105 -0.13 -8.87 5.91
C GLU A 105 -0.31 -7.94 7.11
N PHE A 106 -0.82 -6.71 6.88
CA PHE A 106 -1.07 -5.77 7.98
C PHE A 106 -2.20 -6.23 8.90
N ALA A 107 -3.28 -6.77 8.34
CA ALA A 107 -4.37 -7.31 9.15
C ALA A 107 -3.88 -8.44 10.06
N TRP A 108 -3.04 -9.34 9.52
CA TRP A 108 -2.40 -10.39 10.31
C TRP A 108 -1.49 -9.81 11.40
N PHE A 109 -0.61 -8.89 11.03
CA PHE A 109 0.33 -8.26 11.96
C PHE A 109 -0.39 -7.62 13.15
N TYR A 110 -1.37 -6.76 12.89
CA TYR A 110 -2.10 -6.08 13.95
C TYR A 110 -2.97 -7.01 14.77
N ALA A 111 -3.62 -8.00 14.15
CA ALA A 111 -4.39 -9.00 14.88
C ALA A 111 -3.50 -9.85 15.79
N ALA A 112 -2.30 -10.23 15.36
CA ALA A 112 -1.32 -10.95 16.17
C ALA A 112 -0.81 -10.12 17.36
N LEU A 113 -0.83 -8.79 17.26
CA LEU A 113 -0.51 -7.88 18.35
C LEU A 113 -1.70 -7.61 19.31
N GLY A 114 -2.86 -8.20 19.03
CA GLY A 114 -4.04 -8.10 19.89
C GLY A 114 -5.05 -7.01 19.47
N VAL A 115 -4.84 -6.36 18.33
CA VAL A 115 -5.82 -5.41 17.77
C VAL A 115 -7.05 -6.17 17.28
N LYS A 116 -8.24 -5.67 17.55
CA LYS A 116 -9.49 -6.21 17.00
C LYS A 116 -9.63 -5.77 15.55
N VAL A 117 -9.26 -6.66 14.61
CA VAL A 117 -9.23 -6.38 13.19
C VAL A 117 -10.48 -6.88 12.48
N THR A 118 -11.04 -6.04 11.60
CA THR A 118 -12.06 -6.41 10.62
C THR A 118 -11.53 -6.13 9.22
N VAL A 119 -11.48 -7.15 8.37
CA VAL A 119 -11.11 -7.03 6.95
C VAL A 119 -12.39 -6.91 6.14
N VAL A 120 -12.49 -5.89 5.28
CA VAL A 120 -13.59 -5.69 4.33
C VAL A 120 -13.07 -5.88 2.92
N GLU A 121 -13.62 -6.86 2.21
CA GLU A 121 -13.20 -7.23 0.86
C GLU A 121 -14.39 -7.20 -0.11
N TYR A 122 -14.23 -6.45 -1.20
CA TYR A 122 -15.21 -6.33 -2.27
C TYR A 122 -15.43 -7.66 -3.02
N MET A 123 -14.35 -8.40 -3.25
CA MET A 123 -14.37 -9.67 -3.95
C MET A 123 -14.96 -10.79 -3.08
N PRO A 124 -15.40 -11.92 -3.67
CA PRO A 124 -16.06 -12.99 -2.92
C PRO A 124 -15.13 -13.81 -2.01
N ARG A 125 -13.83 -13.58 -2.05
CA ARG A 125 -12.82 -14.30 -1.25
C ARG A 125 -11.64 -13.40 -0.90
N MET A 126 -10.92 -13.73 0.16
CA MET A 126 -9.63 -13.10 0.48
C MET A 126 -8.60 -13.41 -0.60
N MET A 127 -7.60 -12.53 -0.76
CA MET A 127 -6.51 -12.71 -1.74
C MET A 127 -7.06 -13.15 -3.12
N PRO A 128 -7.92 -12.33 -3.75
CA PRO A 128 -8.75 -12.76 -4.88
C PRO A 128 -7.94 -13.10 -6.15
N LEU A 129 -6.69 -12.66 -6.22
CA LEU A 129 -5.77 -12.96 -7.34
C LEU A 129 -5.02 -14.28 -7.16
N GLU A 130 -5.08 -14.89 -5.96
CA GLU A 130 -4.41 -16.15 -5.65
C GLU A 130 -5.35 -17.35 -5.86
N ASP A 131 -4.80 -18.56 -5.78
CA ASP A 131 -5.58 -19.77 -5.84
C ASP A 131 -6.65 -19.86 -4.74
N GLU A 132 -7.76 -20.49 -5.04
CA GLU A 132 -8.87 -20.64 -4.09
C GLU A 132 -8.46 -21.37 -2.81
N GLU A 133 -7.53 -22.32 -2.90
CA GLU A 133 -7.00 -23.02 -1.74
C GLU A 133 -6.20 -22.10 -0.81
N VAL A 134 -5.42 -21.18 -1.38
CA VAL A 134 -4.71 -20.13 -0.63
C VAL A 134 -5.73 -19.24 0.09
N SER A 135 -6.76 -18.76 -0.62
CA SER A 135 -7.84 -17.95 -0.04
C SER A 135 -8.51 -18.65 1.16
N LYS A 136 -8.90 -19.90 0.99
CA LYS A 136 -9.51 -20.72 2.07
C LYS A 136 -8.58 -20.93 3.26
N THR A 137 -7.28 -21.07 3.00
CA THR A 137 -6.27 -21.23 4.05
C THR A 137 -6.09 -19.95 4.84
N MET A 138 -6.02 -18.80 4.16
CA MET A 138 -5.94 -17.49 4.78
C MET A 138 -7.18 -17.20 5.64
N GLU A 139 -8.39 -17.43 5.13
CA GLU A 139 -9.62 -17.20 5.90
C GLU A 139 -9.69 -18.07 7.16
N ARG A 140 -9.20 -19.32 7.10
CA ARG A 140 -9.08 -20.19 8.29
C ARG A 140 -8.07 -19.65 9.30
N ALA A 141 -6.95 -19.13 8.83
CA ALA A 141 -5.92 -18.54 9.66
C ALA A 141 -6.41 -17.27 10.38
N PHE A 142 -7.10 -16.37 9.65
CA PHE A 142 -7.71 -15.18 10.23
C PHE A 142 -8.77 -15.49 11.29
N ARG A 143 -9.58 -16.52 11.05
CA ARG A 143 -10.55 -17.01 12.03
C ARG A 143 -9.88 -17.45 13.34
N LYS A 144 -8.71 -18.13 13.28
CA LYS A 144 -7.94 -18.52 14.48
C LYS A 144 -7.42 -17.29 15.24
N LEU A 145 -7.09 -16.20 14.56
CA LEU A 145 -6.72 -14.92 15.18
C LEU A 145 -7.92 -14.11 15.68
N ARG A 146 -9.15 -14.62 15.52
CA ARG A 146 -10.41 -13.93 15.83
C ARG A 146 -10.58 -12.60 15.06
N ALA A 147 -9.92 -12.45 13.93
CA ALA A 147 -10.17 -11.35 13.02
C ALA A 147 -11.43 -11.62 12.20
N ALA A 148 -12.29 -10.61 12.06
CA ALA A 148 -13.47 -10.69 11.21
C ALA A 148 -13.07 -10.48 9.74
N VAL A 149 -13.68 -11.26 8.83
CA VAL A 149 -13.49 -11.12 7.39
C VAL A 149 -14.85 -11.02 6.72
N LEU A 150 -15.09 -9.90 6.06
CA LEU A 150 -16.32 -9.56 5.35
C LEU A 150 -16.04 -9.53 3.85
N THR A 151 -16.17 -10.66 3.18
CA THR A 151 -16.07 -10.77 1.72
C THR A 151 -17.38 -10.40 1.03
N SER A 152 -17.36 -10.13 -0.27
CA SER A 152 -18.50 -9.61 -1.06
C SER A 152 -19.14 -8.39 -0.37
N THR A 153 -18.31 -7.50 0.18
CA THR A 153 -18.74 -6.35 0.96
C THR A 153 -18.07 -5.08 0.42
N THR A 154 -18.87 -4.12 0.00
CA THR A 154 -18.42 -2.86 -0.58
C THR A 154 -18.36 -1.79 0.49
N VAL A 155 -17.25 -1.04 0.58
CA VAL A 155 -17.17 0.19 1.35
C VAL A 155 -17.77 1.32 0.52
N LYS A 156 -18.74 2.04 1.06
CA LYS A 156 -19.42 3.17 0.41
C LYS A 156 -18.80 4.50 0.79
N SER A 157 -18.48 4.68 2.07
CA SER A 157 -17.85 5.89 2.58
C SER A 157 -17.03 5.59 3.84
N VAL A 158 -16.02 6.41 4.06
CA VAL A 158 -15.25 6.47 5.30
C VAL A 158 -15.17 7.92 5.74
N ARG A 159 -15.52 8.17 7.01
CA ARG A 159 -15.40 9.51 7.60
C ARG A 159 -14.93 9.39 9.05
N VAL A 160 -14.30 10.45 9.55
CA VAL A 160 -13.94 10.58 10.95
C VAL A 160 -15.03 11.38 11.65
N ASN A 161 -15.60 10.84 12.70
CA ASN A 161 -16.66 11.49 13.47
C ASN A 161 -16.09 12.49 14.51
N THR A 162 -16.96 13.19 15.20
CA THR A 162 -16.59 14.21 16.20
C THR A 162 -15.81 13.65 17.41
N GLU A 163 -15.90 12.34 17.65
CA GLU A 163 -15.17 11.64 18.70
C GLU A 163 -13.77 11.18 18.24
N GLY A 164 -13.40 11.46 16.97
CA GLY A 164 -12.13 11.04 16.37
C GLY A 164 -12.08 9.56 16.00
N ARG A 165 -13.24 8.89 15.83
CA ARG A 165 -13.34 7.51 15.37
C ARG A 165 -13.73 7.47 13.89
N CYS A 166 -13.25 6.45 13.20
CA CYS A 166 -13.67 6.18 11.82
C CYS A 166 -15.05 5.52 11.80
N GLU A 167 -15.95 6.06 10.99
CA GLU A 167 -17.22 5.45 10.60
C GLU A 167 -17.10 4.97 9.15
N VAL A 168 -17.35 3.69 8.92
CA VAL A 168 -17.24 3.01 7.63
C VAL A 168 -18.60 2.48 7.24
N GLU A 169 -19.21 3.10 6.23
CA GLU A 169 -20.46 2.61 5.66
C GLU A 169 -20.13 1.47 4.69
N ILE A 170 -20.69 0.30 4.93
CA ILE A 170 -20.50 -0.88 4.09
C ILE A 170 -21.84 -1.42 3.59
N GLU A 171 -21.80 -2.10 2.46
CA GLU A 171 -22.93 -2.84 1.91
C GLU A 171 -22.48 -4.24 1.51
N GLY A 172 -23.08 -5.23 2.15
CA GLY A 172 -22.78 -6.64 1.94
C GLY A 172 -24.05 -7.49 1.79
N LYS A 173 -23.92 -8.80 1.87
CA LYS A 173 -25.04 -9.75 1.74
C LYS A 173 -26.17 -9.52 2.75
N LYS A 174 -25.90 -8.90 3.88
CA LYS A 174 -26.88 -8.60 4.94
C LYS A 174 -27.52 -7.22 4.81
N GLY A 175 -27.16 -6.47 3.76
CA GLY A 175 -27.57 -5.08 3.55
C GLY A 175 -26.49 -4.08 3.96
N ALA A 176 -26.94 -2.83 4.13
CA ALA A 176 -26.07 -1.73 4.55
C ALA A 176 -25.93 -1.70 6.07
N GLU A 177 -24.71 -1.49 6.54
CA GLU A 177 -24.41 -1.27 7.96
C GLU A 177 -23.24 -0.28 8.12
N THR A 178 -23.09 0.27 9.32
CA THR A 178 -21.97 1.16 9.65
C THR A 178 -21.08 0.46 10.68
N LEU A 179 -19.80 0.32 10.35
CA LEU A 179 -18.77 -0.15 11.27
C LEU A 179 -18.03 1.04 11.85
N THR A 180 -17.49 0.88 13.07
CA THR A 180 -16.65 1.90 13.71
C THR A 180 -15.31 1.31 14.12
N ALA A 181 -14.23 2.10 13.95
CA ALA A 181 -12.89 1.71 14.38
C ALA A 181 -12.05 2.95 14.75
N ASP A 182 -10.93 2.71 15.44
CA ASP A 182 -9.97 3.78 15.74
C ASP A 182 -9.15 4.16 14.51
N ILE A 183 -8.86 3.17 13.67
CA ILE A 183 -8.05 3.31 12.44
C ILE A 183 -8.71 2.55 11.29
N VAL A 184 -8.69 3.15 10.11
CA VAL A 184 -8.98 2.48 8.85
C VAL A 184 -7.70 2.42 8.02
N LEU A 185 -7.29 1.21 7.61
CA LEU A 185 -6.19 1.00 6.68
C LEU A 185 -6.74 0.82 5.26
N SER A 186 -6.38 1.74 4.37
CA SER A 186 -6.63 1.62 2.94
C SER A 186 -5.61 0.69 2.29
N ALA A 187 -6.05 -0.47 1.82
CA ALA A 187 -5.26 -1.48 1.12
C ALA A 187 -5.90 -1.90 -0.23
N VAL A 188 -6.55 -0.95 -0.90
CA VAL A 188 -7.33 -1.15 -2.14
C VAL A 188 -6.49 -1.16 -3.42
N GLY A 189 -5.19 -1.35 -3.29
CA GLY A 189 -4.25 -1.46 -4.39
C GLY A 189 -3.26 -0.30 -4.45
N ILE A 190 -2.46 -0.32 -5.52
CA ILE A 190 -1.40 0.65 -5.78
C ILE A 190 -1.61 1.32 -7.13
N LYS A 191 -0.99 2.48 -7.31
CA LYS A 191 -0.92 3.22 -8.57
C LYS A 191 0.54 3.42 -8.94
N SER A 192 0.93 3.12 -10.18
CA SER A 192 2.30 3.30 -10.66
C SER A 192 2.69 4.77 -10.68
N ASN A 193 3.96 5.06 -10.38
CA ASN A 193 4.51 6.42 -10.42
C ASN A 193 5.05 6.71 -11.82
N ILE A 194 4.15 6.95 -12.77
CA ILE A 194 4.47 7.14 -14.19
C ILE A 194 3.98 8.46 -14.77
N GLU A 195 3.41 9.32 -13.94
CA GLU A 195 2.97 10.64 -14.36
C GLU A 195 4.15 11.61 -14.48
N ASN A 196 4.12 12.49 -15.50
CA ASN A 196 5.08 13.57 -15.72
C ASN A 196 6.54 13.13 -15.95
N ILE A 197 6.78 11.87 -16.29
CA ILE A 197 8.13 11.35 -16.56
C ILE A 197 8.43 11.27 -18.08
N GLY A 198 7.63 11.88 -18.94
CA GLY A 198 7.89 12.01 -20.37
C GLY A 198 7.42 10.83 -21.23
N LEU A 199 6.55 9.96 -20.72
CA LEU A 199 6.11 8.76 -21.45
C LEU A 199 5.18 9.10 -22.63
N GLU A 200 4.22 9.99 -22.40
CA GLU A 200 3.21 10.35 -23.40
C GLU A 200 3.85 11.06 -24.60
N GLU A 201 4.78 11.99 -24.35
CA GLU A 201 5.50 12.75 -25.37
C GLU A 201 6.38 11.85 -26.25
N LEU A 202 6.83 10.72 -25.73
CA LEU A 202 7.64 9.74 -26.44
C LEU A 202 6.82 8.60 -27.07
N GLY A 203 5.50 8.67 -26.96
CA GLY A 203 4.59 7.67 -27.52
C GLY A 203 4.62 6.32 -26.80
N VAL A 204 5.07 6.27 -25.55
CA VAL A 204 5.05 5.06 -24.73
C VAL A 204 3.61 4.76 -24.33
N ALA A 205 3.11 3.60 -24.70
CA ALA A 205 1.74 3.19 -24.42
C ALA A 205 1.55 2.93 -22.91
N VAL A 206 0.49 3.53 -22.34
CA VAL A 206 0.09 3.35 -20.95
C VAL A 206 -1.36 2.92 -20.89
N GLU A 207 -1.65 1.81 -20.22
CA GLU A 207 -2.99 1.30 -20.00
C GLU A 207 -3.23 1.03 -18.51
N ARG A 208 -4.35 1.52 -17.96
CA ARG A 208 -4.76 1.27 -16.56
C ARG A 208 -3.64 1.53 -15.56
N ASP A 209 -2.98 2.67 -15.67
CA ASP A 209 -1.85 3.09 -14.82
C ASP A 209 -0.60 2.17 -14.92
N LYS A 210 -0.38 1.49 -16.05
CA LYS A 210 0.79 0.65 -16.30
C LYS A 210 1.35 0.92 -17.68
N VAL A 211 2.67 0.90 -17.79
CA VAL A 211 3.33 0.88 -19.10
C VAL A 211 3.03 -0.44 -19.76
N VAL A 212 2.61 -0.40 -21.04
CA VAL A 212 2.39 -1.61 -21.85
C VAL A 212 3.76 -2.16 -22.22
N VAL A 213 3.98 -3.43 -21.91
CA VAL A 213 5.21 -4.18 -22.22
C VAL A 213 4.83 -5.48 -22.94
N ASP A 214 5.75 -5.99 -23.75
CA ASP A 214 5.69 -7.28 -24.44
C ASP A 214 6.06 -8.47 -23.53
#